data_7f1b7f8510fb2c607eafc0f3a05e501b
#
_entry.id   7f1b7f8510fb2c607eafc0f3a05e501b
#
_cell.length_a   1.000
_cell.length_b   1.000
_cell.length_c   1.000
_cell.angle_alpha   90.00
_cell.angle_beta   90.00
_cell.angle_gamma   90.00
#
_symmetry.space_group_name_H-M   'P 1'
#
loop_
_entity.id
_entity.type
_entity.pdbx_description
1 polymer ?
#
loop_
_entity_poly.entity_id
_entity_poly.type
_entity_poly.pdbx_seq_one_letter_code
_entity_poly.pdbx_strand_id
1 'polypeptide(L)'
;MTRTITTEIDYENPWTFNNKPFTSEDIKSYVGFVYLITELDTDKKYIGRKYFYQLRKKKGKSKRVKSESDWKKYYGSSKELLEKIKIKEKNNYKRQILSLHTTKGDVNSEEVKQLFLNNVLEDSSYYNDCLLYTSPSP
;
A
#
# COMPACT_ATOMS: atom_id res chain seq x y z
N MET A 1 25.86 -3.21 21.69
CA MET A 1 25.39 -3.14 21.52
C MET A 1 24.66 -2.78 21.30
N THR A 2 24.47 -2.79 20.90
CA THR A 2 23.78 -2.69 20.64
C THR A 2 22.93 -2.41 20.33
N ARG A 3 22.70 -2.46 20.14
CA ARG A 3 21.86 -2.37 19.80
C ARG A 3 21.07 -2.15 19.37
N THR A 4 20.84 -2.35 19.07
CA THR A 4 20.06 -2.41 18.62
C THR A 4 19.17 -2.14 18.46
N ILE A 5 19.07 -2.29 18.21
CA ILE A 5 18.26 -2.09 17.94
C ILE A 5 17.34 -1.88 17.79
N THR A 6 17.23 -1.91 17.66
CA THR A 6 16.55 -1.79 17.50
C THR A 6 15.47 -1.55 16.99
N THR A 7 15.45 -1.66 16.30
CA THR A 7 14.59 -1.35 15.47
C THR A 7 13.69 -2.35 15.38
N GLU A 8 12.80 -2.31 15.92
CA GLU A 8 12.01 -3.21 15.96
C GLU A 8 11.04 -3.10 14.97
N ILE A 9 11.07 -3.92 14.04
CA ILE A 9 10.07 -4.01 13.05
C ILE A 9 9.03 -4.89 13.67
N ASP A 10 7.88 -4.37 13.92
CA ASP A 10 6.85 -5.11 14.60
C ASP A 10 5.89 -5.83 13.66
N TYR A 11 6.22 -5.96 12.38
CA TYR A 11 5.35 -6.67 11.45
C TYR A 11 6.17 -7.31 10.33
N GLU A 12 5.56 -8.29 9.69
CA GLU A 12 6.21 -9.10 8.69
C GLU A 12 6.34 -8.38 7.36
N ASN A 13 7.43 -8.60 6.67
CA ASN A 13 7.69 -8.04 5.33
C ASN A 13 7.38 -6.55 5.27
N PRO A 14 8.08 -5.74 6.06
CA PRO A 14 7.70 -4.33 6.23
C PRO A 14 7.72 -3.52 4.96
N TRP A 15 6.85 -2.52 4.91
CA TRP A 15 6.93 -1.50 3.88
C TRP A 15 8.24 -0.76 4.05
N THR A 16 8.84 -0.34 2.94
CA THR A 16 10.07 0.44 3.00
C THR A 16 9.84 1.81 2.38
N PHE A 17 10.52 2.80 2.89
CA PHE A 17 10.49 4.15 2.34
C PHE A 17 11.95 4.59 2.29
N ASN A 18 12.45 4.93 1.11
CA ASN A 18 13.85 5.25 0.90
C ASN A 18 14.75 4.12 1.41
N ASN A 19 14.31 2.89 1.16
CA ASN A 19 15.04 1.67 1.51
C ASN A 19 15.16 1.42 3.01
N LYS A 20 14.33 2.06 3.82
CA LYS A 20 14.30 1.80 5.25
C LYS A 20 12.93 1.32 5.66
N PRO A 21 12.85 0.39 6.60
CA PRO A 21 11.54 -0.10 7.06
C PRO A 21 10.71 1.04 7.65
N PHE A 22 9.44 1.04 7.36
CA PHE A 22 8.52 2.08 7.79
C PHE A 22 7.69 1.55 8.96
N THR A 23 7.62 2.31 10.05
CA THR A 23 6.91 1.88 11.24
C THR A 23 5.83 2.87 11.61
N SER A 24 5.01 2.52 12.59
CA SER A 24 3.96 3.42 13.07
C SER A 24 4.51 4.74 13.54
N GLU A 25 5.73 4.76 14.04
CA GLU A 25 6.33 6.01 14.51
C GLU A 25 6.67 6.93 13.36
N ASP A 26 6.79 6.40 12.16
CA ASP A 26 7.12 7.21 11.00
C ASP A 26 5.90 7.86 10.37
N ILE A 27 4.70 7.50 10.81
CA ILE A 27 3.48 8.06 10.24
C ILE A 27 3.36 9.55 10.47
N LYS A 28 3.69 9.99 11.70
CA LYS A 28 3.64 11.42 12.06
C LYS A 28 2.33 12.06 11.62
N SER A 29 2.39 13.07 10.77
CA SER A 29 1.19 13.76 10.30
C SER A 29 0.70 13.28 8.97
N TYR A 30 1.32 12.25 8.40
CA TYR A 30 0.89 11.75 7.11
C TYR A 30 -0.44 11.01 7.25
N VAL A 31 -1.33 11.14 6.27
CA VAL A 31 -2.61 10.46 6.30
C VAL A 31 -2.59 9.21 5.44
N GLY A 32 -1.68 9.13 4.50
CA GLY A 32 -1.64 7.96 3.64
C GLY A 32 -0.43 7.98 2.72
N PHE A 33 -0.35 6.96 1.88
CA PHE A 33 0.80 6.80 1.00
C PHE A 33 0.40 6.16 -0.32
N VAL A 34 1.23 6.41 -1.32
CA VAL A 34 1.12 5.75 -2.61
C VAL A 34 2.25 4.74 -2.63
N TYR A 35 2.00 3.55 -3.12
CA TYR A 35 2.95 2.46 -3.00
C TYR A 35 3.13 1.65 -4.27
N LEU A 36 4.21 0.88 -4.27
CA LEU A 36 4.52 -0.05 -5.34
C LEU A 36 4.78 -1.41 -4.68
N ILE A 37 4.10 -2.44 -5.14
CA ILE A 37 4.37 -3.81 -4.71
C ILE A 37 4.96 -4.52 -5.93
N THR A 38 6.10 -5.17 -5.74
CA THR A 38 6.78 -5.88 -6.81
C THR A 38 6.85 -7.36 -6.47
N GLU A 39 6.39 -8.20 -7.39
CA GLU A 39 6.50 -9.64 -7.24
C GLU A 39 7.90 -9.98 -7.70
N LEU A 40 8.73 -10.45 -6.80
CA LEU A 40 10.16 -10.57 -7.06
C LEU A 40 10.55 -11.59 -8.13
N ASP A 41 9.83 -12.70 -8.20
CA ASP A 41 10.17 -13.75 -9.15
C ASP A 41 9.74 -13.44 -10.59
N THR A 42 8.79 -12.54 -10.79
CA THR A 42 8.30 -12.22 -12.14
C THR A 42 8.50 -10.75 -12.50
N ASP A 43 8.81 -9.93 -11.50
CA ASP A 43 8.93 -8.50 -11.65
C ASP A 43 7.59 -7.83 -11.99
N LYS A 44 6.49 -8.53 -11.74
CA LYS A 44 5.17 -7.96 -11.98
C LYS A 44 4.82 -7.03 -10.83
N LYS A 45 4.15 -5.93 -11.12
CA LYS A 45 3.98 -4.86 -10.14
C LYS A 45 2.53 -4.44 -9.92
N TYR A 46 2.30 -3.74 -8.84
CA TYR A 46 0.99 -3.17 -8.54
C TYR A 46 1.21 -1.83 -7.85
N ILE A 47 0.55 -0.78 -8.34
CA ILE A 47 0.61 0.54 -7.73
C ILE A 47 -0.76 0.84 -7.12
N GLY A 48 -0.78 1.37 -5.91
CA GLY A 48 -2.02 1.72 -5.25
C GLY A 48 -1.80 2.75 -4.17
N ARG A 49 -2.85 2.96 -3.38
CA ARG A 49 -2.77 3.88 -2.26
C ARG A 49 -3.35 3.23 -1.03
N LYS A 50 -2.98 3.72 0.12
CA LYS A 50 -3.52 3.23 1.39
C LYS A 50 -3.48 4.37 2.40
N TYR A 51 -4.50 4.45 3.23
CA TYR A 51 -4.53 5.43 4.29
C TYR A 51 -4.07 4.76 5.58
N PHE A 52 -3.37 5.53 6.42
CA PHE A 52 -2.88 4.98 7.68
C PHE A 52 -3.98 4.83 8.72
N TYR A 53 -5.02 5.66 8.64
CA TYR A 53 -6.09 5.64 9.63
C TYR A 53 -7.46 5.49 9.00
N GLN A 54 -8.38 4.97 9.77
CA GLN A 54 -9.75 4.84 9.33
C GLN A 54 -10.66 5.30 10.46
N LEU A 55 -11.85 5.75 10.10
CA LEU A 55 -12.85 6.14 11.08
C LEU A 55 -13.86 5.02 11.17
N ARG A 56 -14.07 4.51 12.36
CA ARG A 56 -15.04 3.47 12.58
C ARG A 56 -15.94 3.84 13.72
N LYS A 57 -17.21 3.48 13.57
CA LYS A 57 -18.17 3.70 14.63
C LYS A 57 -18.10 2.48 15.53
N LYS A 58 -17.78 2.69 16.79
CA LYS A 58 -17.70 1.57 17.70
C LYS A 58 -19.08 1.22 18.18
N LYS A 59 -19.32 -0.07 18.47
CA LYS A 59 -20.59 -0.54 18.93
C LYS A 59 -21.02 0.22 20.16
N GLY A 60 -22.22 0.70 20.17
CA GLY A 60 -22.74 1.43 21.30
C GLY A 60 -22.34 2.89 21.38
N LYS A 61 -21.58 3.37 20.39
CA LYS A 61 -21.16 4.76 20.39
C LYS A 61 -21.69 5.48 19.17
N SER A 62 -22.00 6.75 19.33
CA SER A 62 -22.53 7.53 18.22
C SER A 62 -21.43 8.18 17.41
N LYS A 63 -20.24 8.33 17.96
CA LYS A 63 -19.15 8.96 17.24
C LYS A 63 -18.22 7.94 16.61
N ARG A 64 -17.66 8.30 15.47
CA ARG A 64 -16.64 7.47 14.85
C ARG A 64 -15.33 7.69 15.57
N VAL A 65 -14.56 6.63 15.70
CA VAL A 65 -13.27 6.69 16.37
C VAL A 65 -12.19 6.48 15.33
N LYS A 66 -11.17 7.33 15.35
CA LYS A 66 -10.06 7.19 14.45
C LYS A 66 -9.16 6.07 14.97
N SER A 67 -8.83 5.16 14.10
CA SER A 67 -7.94 4.07 14.49
C SER A 67 -7.01 3.76 13.33
N GLU A 68 -5.87 3.16 13.64
CA GLU A 68 -4.91 2.79 12.61
C GLU A 68 -5.51 1.70 11.75
N SER A 69 -5.33 1.81 10.43
CA SER A 69 -5.87 0.84 9.50
C SER A 69 -5.00 -0.41 9.48
N ASP A 70 -5.30 -1.36 8.60
CA ASP A 70 -4.52 -2.57 8.47
C ASP A 70 -3.33 -2.39 7.52
N TRP A 71 -2.80 -1.18 7.41
CA TRP A 71 -1.75 -0.87 6.43
C TRP A 71 -0.52 -1.77 6.55
N LYS A 72 -0.20 -2.23 7.75
CA LYS A 72 0.97 -3.09 7.95
C LYS A 72 0.82 -4.44 7.26
N LYS A 73 -0.41 -4.92 7.16
CA LYS A 73 -0.68 -6.21 6.55
C LYS A 73 -1.20 -6.09 5.13
N TYR A 74 -1.31 -4.89 4.63
CA TYR A 74 -1.99 -4.63 3.36
C TYR A 74 -1.10 -4.94 2.16
N TYR A 75 -1.61 -5.69 1.23
CA TYR A 75 -0.91 -6.05 0.00
C TYR A 75 -1.71 -5.67 -1.24
N GLY A 76 -2.46 -4.59 -1.16
CA GLY A 76 -3.21 -4.12 -2.31
C GLY A 76 -4.62 -4.66 -2.36
N SER A 77 -5.37 -4.25 -3.36
CA SER A 77 -6.75 -4.67 -3.50
C SER A 77 -6.99 -5.53 -4.73
N SER A 78 -5.94 -5.90 -5.46
CA SER A 78 -6.11 -6.74 -6.63
C SER A 78 -6.36 -8.17 -6.19
N LYS A 79 -7.45 -8.78 -6.64
CA LYS A 79 -7.76 -10.15 -6.29
C LYS A 79 -6.69 -11.10 -6.81
N GLU A 80 -6.21 -10.84 -8.02
CA GLU A 80 -5.20 -11.70 -8.63
C GLU A 80 -3.92 -11.66 -7.82
N LEU A 81 -3.49 -10.47 -7.41
CA LEU A 81 -2.30 -10.32 -6.62
C LEU A 81 -2.44 -11.04 -5.27
N LEU A 82 -3.58 -10.86 -4.61
CA LEU A 82 -3.80 -11.48 -3.31
C LEU A 82 -3.81 -13.00 -3.40
N GLU A 83 -4.32 -13.55 -4.48
CA GLU A 83 -4.31 -14.99 -4.67
C GLU A 83 -2.91 -15.51 -4.89
N LYS A 84 -2.08 -14.76 -5.63
CA LYS A 84 -0.70 -15.16 -5.87
C LYS A 84 0.10 -15.12 -4.58
N ILE A 85 -0.17 -14.17 -3.71
CA ILE A 85 0.52 -14.07 -2.44
C ILE A 85 0.27 -15.30 -1.58
N LYS A 86 -0.93 -15.85 -1.63
CA LYS A 86 -1.25 -17.05 -0.86
C LYS A 86 -0.44 -18.24 -1.36
N ILE A 87 -0.13 -18.27 -2.63
CA ILE A 87 0.60 -19.36 -3.22
C ILE A 87 2.11 -19.18 -3.08
N LYS A 88 2.60 -17.98 -3.31
CA LYS A 88 4.04 -17.72 -3.36
C LYS A 88 4.66 -17.21 -2.07
N GLU A 89 3.85 -16.92 -1.09
CA GLU A 89 4.31 -16.39 0.18
C GLU A 89 4.66 -14.90 0.13
N LYS A 90 4.52 -14.27 1.26
CA LYS A 90 4.61 -12.82 1.35
C LYS A 90 5.98 -12.26 1.05
N ASN A 91 7.03 -13.00 1.37
CA ASN A 91 8.36 -12.47 1.17
C ASN A 91 8.80 -12.43 -0.30
N ASN A 92 7.97 -12.95 -1.21
CA ASN A 92 8.24 -12.84 -2.64
C ASN A 92 7.75 -11.48 -3.15
N TYR A 93 7.19 -10.64 -2.28
CA TYR A 93 6.62 -9.36 -2.68
C TYR A 93 7.28 -8.22 -1.93
N LYS A 94 7.89 -7.30 -2.67
CA LYS A 94 8.55 -6.16 -2.05
C LYS A 94 7.56 -5.03 -2.01
N ARG A 95 7.34 -4.46 -0.83
CA ARG A 95 6.40 -3.37 -0.65
C ARG A 95 7.17 -2.08 -0.42
N GLN A 96 7.02 -1.13 -1.33
CA GLN A 96 7.73 0.14 -1.24
C GLN A 96 6.76 1.30 -1.20
N ILE A 97 7.02 2.26 -0.33
CA ILE A 97 6.24 3.49 -0.29
C ILE A 97 6.90 4.45 -1.25
N LEU A 98 6.14 4.92 -2.22
CA LEU A 98 6.65 5.86 -3.21
C LEU A 98 6.56 7.29 -2.71
N SER A 99 5.50 7.62 -2.00
CA SER A 99 5.30 8.97 -1.49
C SER A 99 4.37 8.98 -0.30
N LEU A 100 4.57 9.95 0.58
CA LEU A 100 3.77 10.13 1.78
C LEU A 100 3.05 11.46 1.67
N HIS A 101 1.81 11.51 2.13
CA HIS A 101 0.98 12.71 1.95
C HIS A 101 0.20 13.05 3.20
N THR A 102 -0.07 14.34 3.39
CA THR A 102 -0.76 14.82 4.57
C THR A 102 -2.25 15.08 4.33
N THR A 103 -2.73 14.88 3.11
CA THR A 103 -4.16 15.00 2.84
C THR A 103 -4.61 13.86 1.95
N LYS A 104 -5.88 13.49 2.05
CA LYS A 104 -6.42 12.42 1.23
C LYS A 104 -6.44 12.80 -0.23
N GLY A 105 -6.68 14.08 -0.52
CA GLY A 105 -6.68 14.56 -1.90
C GLY A 105 -5.34 14.37 -2.55
N ASP A 106 -4.26 14.66 -1.82
CA ASP A 106 -2.93 14.49 -2.36
C ASP A 106 -2.59 13.02 -2.58
N VAL A 107 -3.02 12.14 -1.68
CA VAL A 107 -2.81 10.71 -1.86
C VAL A 107 -3.49 10.25 -3.14
N ASN A 108 -4.73 10.65 -3.33
CA ASN A 108 -5.51 10.23 -4.50
C ASN A 108 -4.91 10.78 -5.79
N SER A 109 -4.48 12.04 -5.77
CA SER A 109 -3.89 12.65 -6.94
C SER A 109 -2.58 11.99 -7.33
N GLU A 110 -1.78 11.69 -6.33
CA GLU A 110 -0.49 11.07 -6.61
C GLU A 110 -0.65 9.65 -7.15
N GLU A 111 -1.63 8.91 -6.65
CA GLU A 111 -1.89 7.57 -7.17
C GLU A 111 -2.24 7.65 -8.65
N VAL A 112 -3.15 8.54 -9.02
CA VAL A 112 -3.56 8.70 -10.41
C VAL A 112 -2.36 9.09 -11.27
N LYS A 113 -1.53 10.00 -10.76
CA LYS A 113 -0.36 10.45 -11.47
C LYS A 113 0.61 9.29 -11.72
N GLN A 114 0.83 8.45 -10.71
CA GLN A 114 1.74 7.31 -10.84
C GLN A 114 1.20 6.29 -11.84
N LEU A 115 -0.10 6.05 -11.82
CA LEU A 115 -0.70 5.11 -12.75
C LEU A 115 -0.53 5.61 -14.18
N PHE A 116 -0.66 6.91 -14.37
CA PHE A 116 -0.55 7.50 -15.68
C PHE A 116 0.89 7.54 -16.17
N LEU A 117 1.81 7.99 -15.32
CA LEU A 117 3.20 8.10 -15.71
C LEU A 117 3.83 6.76 -16.04
N ASN A 118 3.39 5.72 -15.39
CA ASN A 118 3.95 4.39 -15.61
C ASN A 118 3.14 3.58 -16.60
N ASN A 119 2.12 4.18 -17.22
CA ASN A 119 1.29 3.52 -18.21
C ASN A 119 0.75 2.19 -17.66
N VAL A 120 0.44 2.17 -16.39
CA VAL A 120 0.13 0.95 -15.66
C VAL A 120 -1.04 0.20 -16.26
N LEU A 121 -2.04 0.94 -16.69
CA LEU A 121 -3.23 0.33 -17.14
C LEU A 121 -3.14 -0.37 -18.47
N GLU A 122 -2.10 -0.09 -19.21
CA GLU A 122 -1.89 -0.71 -20.51
C GLU A 122 -0.71 -1.67 -20.45
N ASP A 123 -0.05 -1.78 -19.31
CA ASP A 123 1.16 -2.58 -19.21
C ASP A 123 0.86 -3.89 -18.50
N SER A 124 1.00 -5.00 -19.20
CA SER A 124 0.69 -6.31 -18.63
C SER A 124 1.64 -6.72 -17.51
N SER A 125 2.72 -5.97 -17.29
CA SER A 125 3.61 -6.28 -16.18
C SER A 125 3.07 -5.76 -14.85
N TYR A 126 1.87 -5.16 -14.86
CA TYR A 126 1.23 -4.70 -13.65
C TYR A 126 -0.01 -5.53 -13.34
N TYR A 127 -0.24 -5.73 -12.05
CA TYR A 127 -1.45 -6.39 -11.61
C TYR A 127 -2.64 -5.43 -11.55
N ASN A 128 -2.41 -4.15 -11.79
CA ASN A 128 -3.49 -3.18 -11.76
C ASN A 128 -4.46 -3.54 -12.87
N ASP A 129 -5.68 -3.83 -12.46
CA ASP A 129 -6.60 -4.35 -13.39
C ASP A 129 -7.23 -3.27 -14.17
N CYS A 130 -7.19 -3.42 -15.42
CA CYS A 130 -7.72 -2.39 -16.20
C CYS A 130 -9.20 -2.37 -16.23
N LEU A 131 -9.82 -3.25 -15.49
CA LEU A 131 -11.17 -3.26 -15.52
C LEU A 131 -11.67 -2.03 -15.09
N LEU A 132 -10.84 -1.32 -14.46
CA LEU A 132 -11.25 -0.14 -13.99
C LEU A 132 -11.67 0.68 -15.06
N TYR A 133 -11.25 0.34 -16.13
CA TYR A 133 -11.44 1.18 -17.15
C TYR A 133 -12.37 0.74 -18.01
N THR A 134 -12.57 -0.25 -17.77
CA THR A 134 -13.33 -0.72 -18.58
C THR A 134 -14.60 -0.27 -18.50
N SER A 135 -14.77 0.04 -18.06
CA SER A 135 -15.77 0.33 -18.12
C SER A 135 -16.15 0.80 -18.89
N PRO A 136 -16.65 0.66 -19.34
CA PRO A 136 -17.19 0.63 -20.04
C PRO A 136 -17.41 0.88 -20.97
N SER A 137 -17.24 0.83 -21.52
CA SER A 137 -17.40 1.01 -22.42
C SER A 137 -17.85 0.76 -22.98
N PRO A 138 -18.25 0.78 -23.34
CA PRO A 138 -18.57 0.66 -24.12
C PRO A 138 -18.87 0.76 -24.70
#